data_2e3ba68fd4377684e59ba5305b4e57bb
#
_entry.id   2e3ba68fd4377684e59ba5305b4e57bb
#
_cell.length_a   1.000
_cell.length_b   1.000
_cell.length_c   1.000
_cell.angle_alpha   90.00
_cell.angle_beta   90.00
_cell.angle_gamma   90.00
#
_symmetry.space_group_name_H-M   'P 1'
#
loop_
_entity.id
_entity.type
_entity.pdbx_description
1 polymer ?
#
loop_
_entity_poly.entity_id
_entity_poly.type
_entity_poly.pdbx_seq_one_letter_code
_entity_poly.pdbx_strand_id
1 'polypeptide(L)'
;PDCDILYLYNDKEDAAVKEFLQQKGTVTLCSGIELAEAKLEVNRYDYIVGIDVIEECQNPAELLKACHKMLKPSGRIVLGTENRYAIKYICGDRDPYTNHNFDGIENYRRLTAADRKNIVGRCYSMAELKDMLAESGFQHNKFYSVMPSLEETQLVYAHEYMPVEELAMRYFPLYNYPDSVFLEEQYLYTDLIKNGLFHKMANAYIIECSLDGTHDETLHATVSLDRGHDNALVTGICQHDGIKSVYKKAVYPEGIKKLDTMQDNQDNLR
;
A
#
# COMPACT_ATOMS: atom_id res chain seq x y z
N PRO A 1 7.12 -22.46 -6.86
CA PRO A 1 7.45 -21.69 -8.05
C PRO A 1 8.68 -20.86 -7.72
N ASP A 2 9.71 -20.99 -8.57
CA ASP A 2 10.95 -20.22 -8.41
C ASP A 2 10.66 -18.80 -8.94
N CYS A 3 10.22 -17.93 -8.06
CA CYS A 3 9.94 -16.54 -8.34
C CYS A 3 11.11 -15.71 -7.81
N ASP A 4 11.69 -14.85 -8.65
CA ASP A 4 12.74 -13.90 -8.25
C ASP A 4 12.11 -12.61 -7.74
N ILE A 5 12.34 -12.28 -6.48
CA ILE A 5 11.75 -11.12 -5.82
C ILE A 5 12.86 -10.16 -5.38
N LEU A 6 12.73 -8.88 -5.73
CA LEU A 6 13.53 -7.81 -5.15
C LEU A 6 12.71 -7.13 -4.05
N TYR A 7 13.20 -7.16 -2.83
CA TYR A 7 12.62 -6.40 -1.74
C TYR A 7 13.44 -5.14 -1.47
N LEU A 8 12.81 -3.99 -1.71
CA LEU A 8 13.36 -2.66 -1.45
C LEU A 8 12.99 -2.23 -0.03
N TYR A 9 13.95 -1.71 0.70
CA TYR A 9 13.76 -1.16 2.04
C TYR A 9 14.58 0.14 2.20
N ASN A 10 14.30 0.93 3.23
CA ASN A 10 15.06 2.15 3.53
C ASN A 10 16.21 1.84 4.50
N ASP A 11 16.10 2.26 5.77
CA ASP A 11 17.17 2.06 6.76
C ASP A 11 17.29 0.61 7.23
N LYS A 12 16.15 -0.10 7.31
CA LYS A 12 16.08 -1.47 7.81
C LYS A 12 14.95 -2.25 7.15
N GLU A 13 15.26 -3.49 6.76
CA GLU A 13 14.22 -4.38 6.26
C GLU A 13 13.21 -4.76 7.36
N ASP A 14 11.92 -4.81 6.98
CA ASP A 14 10.89 -5.42 7.82
C ASP A 14 11.03 -6.95 7.79
N ALA A 15 11.27 -7.53 8.97
CA ALA A 15 11.52 -8.97 9.10
C ALA A 15 10.28 -9.80 8.70
N ALA A 16 9.07 -9.35 9.03
CA ALA A 16 7.84 -10.07 8.70
C ALA A 16 7.55 -10.05 7.20
N VAL A 17 7.74 -8.92 6.54
CA VAL A 17 7.63 -8.80 5.08
C VAL A 17 8.67 -9.67 4.39
N LYS A 18 9.93 -9.62 4.84
CA LYS A 18 11.01 -10.45 4.30
C LYS A 18 10.70 -11.94 4.42
N GLU A 19 10.30 -12.40 5.60
CA GLU A 19 9.96 -13.81 5.85
C GLU A 19 8.78 -14.25 4.96
N PHE A 20 7.75 -13.43 4.84
CA PHE A 20 6.62 -13.68 3.96
C PHE A 20 7.06 -13.82 2.49
N LEU A 21 7.89 -12.92 2.00
CA LEU A 21 8.38 -12.95 0.62
C LEU A 21 9.28 -14.18 0.35
N GLN A 22 10.11 -14.58 1.33
CA GLN A 22 10.94 -15.79 1.24
C GLN A 22 10.14 -17.08 1.10
N GLN A 23 8.89 -17.11 1.60
CA GLN A 23 7.97 -18.23 1.37
C GLN A 23 7.43 -18.28 -0.07
N LYS A 24 7.55 -17.17 -0.82
CA LYS A 24 7.03 -17.03 -2.19
C LYS A 24 8.09 -17.25 -3.27
N GLY A 25 9.36 -17.04 -2.96
CA GLY A 25 10.43 -17.16 -3.92
C GLY A 25 11.82 -16.81 -3.38
N THR A 26 12.75 -16.63 -4.28
CA THR A 26 14.11 -16.18 -3.96
C THR A 26 14.11 -14.67 -3.77
N VAL A 27 14.45 -14.21 -2.57
CA VAL A 27 14.43 -12.78 -2.24
C VAL A 27 15.84 -12.19 -2.28
N THR A 28 16.00 -11.16 -3.10
CA THR A 28 17.17 -10.26 -3.08
C THR A 28 16.78 -9.02 -2.28
N LEU A 29 17.63 -8.62 -1.33
CA LEU A 29 17.45 -7.42 -0.53
C LEU A 29 18.27 -6.28 -1.12
N CYS A 30 17.69 -5.08 -1.21
CA CYS A 30 18.40 -3.87 -1.65
C CYS A 30 17.86 -2.66 -0.92
N SER A 31 18.72 -1.80 -0.39
CA SER A 31 18.28 -0.51 0.09
C SER A 31 17.97 0.43 -1.09
N GLY A 32 17.02 1.33 -0.91
CA GLY A 32 16.66 2.31 -1.94
C GLY A 32 17.84 3.20 -2.34
N ILE A 33 18.80 3.42 -1.42
CA ILE A 33 20.03 4.19 -1.66
C ILE A 33 21.01 3.39 -2.53
N GLU A 34 21.22 2.10 -2.20
CA GLU A 34 22.14 1.23 -2.93
C GLU A 34 21.68 0.93 -4.36
N LEU A 35 20.38 0.96 -4.60
CA LEU A 35 19.82 0.68 -5.92
C LEU A 35 20.30 1.69 -6.97
N ALA A 36 20.53 2.95 -6.59
CA ALA A 36 21.05 3.98 -7.49
C ALA A 36 22.51 3.70 -7.93
N GLU A 37 23.25 2.92 -7.14
CA GLU A 37 24.68 2.58 -7.38
C GLU A 37 24.87 1.14 -7.87
N ALA A 38 23.84 0.30 -7.80
CA ALA A 38 23.92 -1.12 -8.13
C ALA A 38 24.14 -1.34 -9.64
N LYS A 39 24.92 -2.37 -9.98
CA LYS A 39 24.92 -2.93 -11.33
C LYS A 39 23.58 -3.58 -11.59
N LEU A 40 22.69 -2.86 -12.29
CA LEU A 40 21.33 -3.29 -12.58
C LEU A 40 21.35 -4.56 -13.45
N GLU A 41 20.82 -5.66 -12.91
CA GLU A 41 20.51 -6.85 -13.70
C GLU A 41 19.16 -6.63 -14.41
N VAL A 42 19.23 -6.40 -15.72
CA VAL A 42 18.05 -6.14 -16.55
C VAL A 42 17.20 -7.42 -16.69
N ASN A 43 15.87 -7.29 -16.65
CA ASN A 43 14.91 -8.39 -16.86
C ASN A 43 15.11 -9.58 -15.90
N ARG A 44 15.42 -9.32 -14.65
CA ARG A 44 15.72 -10.37 -13.66
C ARG A 44 14.51 -10.74 -12.80
N TYR A 45 13.77 -9.75 -12.30
CA TYR A 45 12.81 -9.96 -11.25
C TYR A 45 11.39 -10.18 -11.76
N ASP A 46 10.70 -11.14 -11.17
CA ASP A 46 9.26 -11.35 -11.35
C ASP A 46 8.47 -10.33 -10.54
N TYR A 47 8.97 -10.02 -9.32
CA TYR A 47 8.37 -9.01 -8.47
C TYR A 47 9.42 -8.07 -7.87
N ILE A 48 9.05 -6.81 -7.75
CA ILE A 48 9.74 -5.82 -6.92
C ILE A 48 8.74 -5.34 -5.89
N VAL A 49 9.10 -5.37 -4.61
CA VAL A 49 8.22 -4.95 -3.51
C VAL A 49 8.92 -3.86 -2.71
N GLY A 50 8.24 -2.76 -2.44
CA GLY A 50 8.75 -1.68 -1.62
C GLY A 50 7.64 -1.00 -0.82
N ILE A 51 7.86 -0.80 0.49
CA ILE A 51 6.94 -0.10 1.36
C ILE A 51 7.67 1.12 1.90
N ASP A 52 7.05 2.30 1.78
CA ASP A 52 7.57 3.63 2.18
C ASP A 52 8.92 4.02 1.52
N VAL A 53 9.35 3.30 0.49
CA VAL A 53 10.65 3.54 -0.17
C VAL A 53 10.66 4.77 -1.07
N ILE A 54 9.49 5.20 -1.57
CA ILE A 54 9.36 6.37 -2.43
C ILE A 54 9.50 7.65 -1.60
N GLU A 55 8.92 7.66 -0.41
CA GLU A 55 8.84 8.81 0.48
C GLU A 55 10.23 9.30 0.92
N GLU A 56 11.09 8.37 1.25
CA GLU A 56 12.44 8.64 1.77
C GLU A 56 13.51 8.69 0.67
N CYS A 57 13.12 8.42 -0.56
CA CYS A 57 14.04 8.46 -1.70
C CYS A 57 14.27 9.91 -2.17
N GLN A 58 15.53 10.32 -2.31
CA GLN A 58 15.85 11.65 -2.82
C GLN A 58 15.42 11.85 -4.28
N ASN A 59 15.43 10.78 -5.08
CA ASN A 59 15.01 10.81 -6.48
C ASN A 59 14.15 9.59 -6.82
N PRO A 60 12.87 9.60 -6.42
CA PRO A 60 11.97 8.46 -6.62
C PRO A 60 11.74 8.13 -8.10
N ALA A 61 11.80 9.10 -9.00
CA ALA A 61 11.65 8.84 -10.43
C ALA A 61 12.83 8.01 -10.98
N GLU A 62 14.06 8.26 -10.55
CA GLU A 62 15.20 7.44 -10.96
C GLU A 62 15.15 6.04 -10.32
N LEU A 63 14.73 5.93 -9.07
CA LEU A 63 14.48 4.65 -8.42
C LEU A 63 13.48 3.81 -9.23
N LEU A 64 12.35 4.39 -9.59
CA LEU A 64 11.31 3.73 -10.38
C LEU A 64 11.78 3.35 -11.79
N LYS A 65 12.57 4.20 -12.45
CA LYS A 65 13.19 3.87 -13.76
C LYS A 65 14.15 2.69 -13.65
N ALA A 66 14.90 2.61 -12.56
CA ALA A 66 15.77 1.47 -12.29
C ALA A 66 14.93 0.19 -12.08
N CYS A 67 13.88 0.25 -11.26
CA CYS A 67 12.94 -0.85 -11.07
C CYS A 67 12.33 -1.33 -12.39
N HIS A 68 11.89 -0.40 -13.24
CA HIS A 68 11.32 -0.73 -14.55
C HIS A 68 12.27 -1.56 -15.40
N LYS A 69 13.57 -1.23 -15.42
CA LYS A 69 14.59 -1.97 -16.20
C LYS A 69 14.88 -3.36 -15.62
N MET A 70 14.72 -3.53 -14.31
CA MET A 70 15.03 -4.79 -13.64
C MET A 70 13.88 -5.81 -13.70
N LEU A 71 12.67 -5.37 -13.96
CA LEU A 71 11.51 -6.26 -14.10
C LEU A 71 11.58 -7.08 -15.38
N LYS A 72 11.18 -8.36 -15.29
CA LYS A 72 10.88 -9.19 -16.46
C LYS A 72 9.69 -8.60 -17.24
N PRO A 73 9.49 -8.92 -18.52
CA PRO A 73 8.36 -8.40 -19.31
C PRO A 73 6.97 -8.65 -18.70
N SER A 74 6.79 -9.75 -17.97
CA SER A 74 5.58 -10.06 -17.19
C SER A 74 5.70 -9.71 -15.72
N GLY A 75 6.78 -9.01 -15.32
CA GLY A 75 7.07 -8.67 -13.94
C GLY A 75 6.19 -7.54 -13.42
N ARG A 76 6.09 -7.46 -12.11
CA ARG A 76 5.27 -6.46 -11.41
C ARG A 76 6.04 -5.78 -10.29
N ILE A 77 5.77 -4.50 -10.11
CA ILE A 77 6.18 -3.78 -8.91
C ILE A 77 4.96 -3.54 -8.02
N VAL A 78 5.12 -3.78 -6.72
CA VAL A 78 4.12 -3.51 -5.69
C VAL A 78 4.72 -2.53 -4.70
N LEU A 79 4.10 -1.36 -4.59
CA LEU A 79 4.55 -0.27 -3.74
C LEU A 79 3.48 0.02 -2.68
N GLY A 80 3.90 0.18 -1.43
CA GLY A 80 3.09 0.76 -0.36
C GLY A 80 3.56 2.19 -0.11
N THR A 81 2.64 3.15 -0.02
CA THR A 81 2.97 4.57 0.19
C THR A 81 1.85 5.30 0.91
N GLU A 82 2.18 6.25 1.78
CA GLU A 82 1.21 7.12 2.41
C GLU A 82 0.75 8.24 1.46
N ASN A 83 -0.49 8.71 1.68
CA ASN A 83 -1.08 9.78 0.89
C ASN A 83 -0.96 11.12 1.63
N ARG A 84 -0.32 12.12 1.05
CA ARG A 84 -0.25 13.45 1.67
C ARG A 84 -1.60 14.16 1.81
N TYR A 85 -2.63 13.73 1.06
CA TYR A 85 -4.02 14.16 1.22
C TYR A 85 -4.86 13.18 2.02
N ALA A 86 -4.22 12.33 2.84
CA ALA A 86 -4.91 11.41 3.72
C ALA A 86 -5.94 12.14 4.59
N ILE A 87 -7.11 11.54 4.76
CA ILE A 87 -8.16 12.13 5.60
C ILE A 87 -7.69 12.33 7.04
N LYS A 88 -6.82 11.45 7.56
CA LYS A 88 -6.23 11.61 8.89
C LYS A 88 -5.52 12.96 9.05
N TYR A 89 -4.80 13.44 8.04
CA TYR A 89 -4.10 14.72 8.08
C TYR A 89 -5.07 15.90 7.99
N ILE A 90 -6.18 15.75 7.27
CA ILE A 90 -7.24 16.77 7.24
C ILE A 90 -7.95 16.85 8.59
N CYS A 91 -8.07 15.72 9.29
CA CYS A 91 -8.63 15.66 10.65
C CYS A 91 -7.69 16.23 11.71
N GLY A 92 -6.43 16.55 11.37
CA GLY A 92 -5.48 17.20 12.27
C GLY A 92 -4.35 16.31 12.74
N ASP A 93 -4.22 15.07 12.21
CA ASP A 93 -3.02 14.29 12.45
C ASP A 93 -1.80 14.98 11.85
N ARG A 94 -0.63 14.71 12.40
CA ARG A 94 0.61 15.36 11.96
C ARG A 94 1.29 14.55 10.87
N ASP A 95 1.94 15.26 9.98
CA ASP A 95 2.80 14.67 8.96
C ASP A 95 3.95 13.87 9.63
N PRO A 96 4.22 12.64 9.22
CA PRO A 96 5.19 11.75 9.89
C PRO A 96 6.64 12.25 9.74
N TYR A 97 6.95 13.02 8.70
CA TYR A 97 8.30 13.47 8.41
C TYR A 97 8.63 14.84 9.03
N THR A 98 7.63 15.71 9.19
CA THR A 98 7.82 17.06 9.73
C THR A 98 7.32 17.23 11.15
N ASN A 99 6.48 16.32 11.63
CA ASN A 99 5.79 16.40 12.92
C ASN A 99 4.91 17.66 13.06
N HIS A 100 4.48 18.25 11.94
CA HIS A 100 3.59 19.40 11.90
C HIS A 100 2.27 19.07 11.22
N ASN A 101 1.21 19.80 11.61
CA ASN A 101 -0.08 19.69 10.97
C ASN A 101 -0.03 20.34 9.57
N PHE A 102 -0.65 19.70 8.59
CA PHE A 102 -0.92 20.21 7.24
C PHE A 102 0.29 20.43 6.32
N ASP A 103 1.52 20.15 6.74
CA ASP A 103 2.70 20.35 5.89
C ASP A 103 2.59 19.56 4.58
N GLY A 104 2.21 18.28 4.64
CA GLY A 104 1.96 17.45 3.45
C GLY A 104 0.84 18.00 2.58
N ILE A 105 -0.30 18.41 3.18
CA ILE A 105 -1.45 18.99 2.46
C ILE A 105 -1.03 20.26 1.70
N GLU A 106 -0.23 21.12 2.31
CA GLU A 106 0.32 22.34 1.70
C GLU A 106 1.53 22.09 0.79
N ASN A 107 1.84 20.83 0.50
CA ASN A 107 2.98 20.44 -0.33
C ASN A 107 4.31 20.96 0.22
N TYR A 108 4.45 20.93 1.55
CA TYR A 108 5.68 21.30 2.26
C TYR A 108 6.16 22.75 1.96
N ARG A 109 5.25 23.66 1.56
CA ARG A 109 5.61 25.01 1.14
C ARG A 109 6.12 25.89 2.26
N ARG A 110 5.71 25.62 3.51
CA ARG A 110 6.12 26.37 4.70
C ARG A 110 7.53 26.05 5.16
N LEU A 111 8.08 24.91 4.74
CA LEU A 111 9.42 24.50 5.15
C LEU A 111 10.47 25.45 4.60
N THR A 112 11.35 25.92 5.47
CA THR A 112 12.54 26.69 5.10
C THR A 112 13.54 25.82 4.35
N ALA A 113 14.55 26.43 3.71
CA ALA A 113 15.61 25.68 3.06
C ALA A 113 16.44 24.83 4.06
N ALA A 114 16.51 25.25 5.31
CA ALA A 114 17.17 24.50 6.38
C ALA A 114 16.32 23.26 6.77
N ASP A 115 15.01 23.44 6.97
CA ASP A 115 14.11 22.35 7.33
C ASP A 115 14.10 21.28 6.24
N ARG A 116 14.03 21.67 4.96
CA ARG A 116 14.06 20.75 3.81
C ARG A 116 15.31 19.87 3.71
N LYS A 117 16.43 20.32 4.30
CA LYS A 117 17.66 19.51 4.37
C LYS A 117 17.64 18.47 5.48
N ASN A 118 16.78 18.68 6.47
CA ASN A 118 16.73 17.85 7.68
C ASN A 118 15.61 16.82 7.66
N ILE A 119 14.60 16.97 6.78
CA ILE A 119 13.55 15.95 6.64
C ILE A 119 14.09 14.77 5.85
N VAL A 120 13.79 13.57 6.34
CA VAL A 120 14.25 12.32 5.73
C VAL A 120 13.33 11.84 4.60
N GLY A 121 12.08 12.35 4.53
CA GLY A 121 11.11 11.94 3.54
C GLY A 121 9.94 12.91 3.39
N ARG A 122 9.01 12.57 2.51
CA ARG A 122 7.75 13.29 2.30
C ARG A 122 6.68 12.37 1.72
N CYS A 123 5.42 12.63 2.06
CA CYS A 123 4.31 11.97 1.40
C CYS A 123 4.01 12.59 0.03
N TYR A 124 3.41 11.81 -0.86
CA TYR A 124 3.00 12.22 -2.20
C TYR A 124 1.47 12.09 -2.37
N SER A 125 0.90 12.91 -3.23
CA SER A 125 -0.50 12.73 -3.64
C SER A 125 -0.60 11.66 -4.74
N MET A 126 -1.80 11.13 -4.92
CA MET A 126 -2.09 10.20 -6.01
C MET A 126 -1.71 10.75 -7.40
N ALA A 127 -1.91 12.04 -7.64
CA ALA A 127 -1.55 12.67 -8.91
C ALA A 127 -0.02 12.65 -9.12
N GLU A 128 0.74 13.08 -8.11
CA GLU A 128 2.20 13.04 -8.15
C GLU A 128 2.73 11.62 -8.36
N LEU A 129 2.13 10.62 -7.68
CA LEU A 129 2.49 9.21 -7.85
C LEU A 129 2.23 8.72 -9.28
N LYS A 130 1.07 9.05 -9.85
CA LYS A 130 0.74 8.70 -11.24
C LYS A 130 1.70 9.33 -12.26
N ASP A 131 2.03 10.59 -12.05
CA ASP A 131 2.97 11.30 -12.92
C ASP A 131 4.37 10.66 -12.84
N MET A 132 4.87 10.40 -11.64
CA MET A 132 6.16 9.71 -11.42
C MET A 132 6.21 8.32 -12.07
N LEU A 133 5.15 7.54 -11.93
CA LEU A 133 5.04 6.21 -12.53
C LEU A 133 5.07 6.30 -14.06
N ALA A 134 4.28 7.21 -14.64
CA ALA A 134 4.23 7.41 -16.08
C ALA A 134 5.60 7.87 -16.66
N GLU A 135 6.26 8.82 -15.99
CA GLU A 135 7.59 9.31 -16.37
C GLU A 135 8.68 8.23 -16.25
N SER A 136 8.45 7.24 -15.37
CA SER A 136 9.37 6.12 -15.15
C SER A 136 9.08 4.91 -16.03
N GLY A 137 8.07 4.98 -16.91
CA GLY A 137 7.74 3.93 -17.88
C GLY A 137 6.58 3.02 -17.45
N PHE A 138 6.05 3.14 -16.24
CA PHE A 138 4.92 2.34 -15.75
C PHE A 138 3.59 2.91 -16.25
N GLN A 139 3.19 2.51 -17.47
CA GLN A 139 1.94 2.97 -18.08
C GLN A 139 0.71 2.23 -17.53
N HIS A 140 0.89 1.01 -17.04
CA HIS A 140 -0.17 0.17 -16.47
C HIS A 140 -0.02 0.11 -14.97
N ASN A 141 -0.92 0.81 -14.25
CA ASN A 141 -0.91 0.87 -12.80
C ASN A 141 -2.31 0.72 -12.23
N LYS A 142 -2.42 0.00 -11.12
CA LYS A 142 -3.64 -0.18 -10.36
C LYS A 142 -3.41 0.28 -8.92
N PHE A 143 -4.25 1.22 -8.49
CA PHE A 143 -4.20 1.77 -7.14
C PHE A 143 -5.23 1.08 -6.26
N TYR A 144 -4.83 0.78 -5.05
CA TYR A 144 -5.69 0.32 -3.98
C TYR A 144 -5.61 1.30 -2.82
N SER A 145 -6.76 1.81 -2.40
CA SER A 145 -6.89 2.63 -1.19
C SER A 145 -6.80 1.75 0.05
N VAL A 146 -5.96 2.14 1.00
CA VAL A 146 -5.68 1.39 2.23
C VAL A 146 -6.12 2.20 3.44
N MET A 147 -6.79 1.53 4.38
CA MET A 147 -7.29 2.10 5.63
C MET A 147 -7.05 1.13 6.79
N PRO A 148 -6.74 1.58 8.00
CA PRO A 148 -6.37 2.95 8.39
C PRO A 148 -4.94 3.33 7.99
N SER A 149 -4.02 2.37 7.86
CA SER A 149 -2.61 2.59 7.50
C SER A 149 -2.03 1.35 6.79
N LEU A 150 -0.79 1.45 6.30
CA LEU A 150 -0.07 0.30 5.72
C LEU A 150 0.31 -0.73 6.79
N GLU A 151 0.67 -0.27 7.99
CA GLU A 151 1.12 -1.13 9.10
C GLU A 151 -0.05 -1.93 9.70
N GLU A 152 -1.21 -1.30 9.85
CA GLU A 152 -2.42 -1.88 10.43
C GLU A 152 -3.54 -1.97 9.39
N THR A 153 -3.23 -2.51 8.22
CA THR A 153 -4.18 -2.60 7.10
C THR A 153 -5.41 -3.42 7.49
N GLN A 154 -6.58 -2.79 7.47
CA GLN A 154 -7.86 -3.46 7.72
C GLN A 154 -8.76 -3.47 6.48
N LEU A 155 -8.69 -2.43 5.65
CA LEU A 155 -9.50 -2.31 4.45
C LEU A 155 -8.63 -1.93 3.24
N VAL A 156 -8.87 -2.63 2.12
CA VAL A 156 -8.24 -2.38 0.84
C VAL A 156 -9.33 -2.27 -0.22
N TYR A 157 -9.33 -1.18 -1.00
CA TYR A 157 -10.31 -0.95 -2.07
C TYR A 157 -9.60 -0.58 -3.36
N ALA A 158 -9.79 -1.35 -4.42
CA ALA A 158 -9.36 -0.97 -5.75
C ALA A 158 -10.11 0.30 -6.21
N HIS A 159 -9.46 1.15 -6.99
CA HIS A 159 -10.05 2.43 -7.42
C HIS A 159 -11.32 2.29 -8.24
N GLU A 160 -11.50 1.16 -8.92
CA GLU A 160 -12.72 0.83 -9.66
C GLU A 160 -13.86 0.35 -8.77
N TYR A 161 -13.63 0.21 -7.45
CA TYR A 161 -14.60 -0.32 -6.49
C TYR A 161 -14.80 0.63 -5.32
N MET A 162 -15.85 1.44 -5.35
CA MET A 162 -16.19 2.36 -4.26
C MET A 162 -16.73 1.60 -3.05
N PRO A 163 -16.29 1.93 -1.81
CA PRO A 163 -16.89 1.36 -0.61
C PRO A 163 -18.37 1.76 -0.44
N VAL A 164 -19.07 0.99 0.40
CA VAL A 164 -20.42 1.33 0.83
C VAL A 164 -20.40 2.40 1.93
N GLU A 165 -21.51 3.10 2.10
CA GLU A 165 -21.61 4.25 3.01
C GLU A 165 -21.34 3.91 4.50
N GLU A 166 -21.55 2.65 4.93
CA GLU A 166 -21.31 2.21 6.31
C GLU A 166 -19.82 1.94 6.61
N LEU A 167 -18.90 2.48 5.85
CA LEU A 167 -17.45 2.29 6.04
C LEU A 167 -17.01 2.64 7.47
N ALA A 168 -17.58 3.67 8.06
CA ALA A 168 -17.28 4.13 9.42
C ALA A 168 -17.40 3.05 10.51
N MET A 169 -18.18 2.01 10.26
CA MET A 169 -18.40 0.92 11.23
C MET A 169 -17.47 -0.29 11.00
N ARG A 170 -16.54 -0.21 10.06
CA ARG A 170 -15.75 -1.35 9.62
C ARG A 170 -14.31 -1.35 10.11
N TYR A 171 -13.82 -0.25 10.63
CA TYR A 171 -12.48 -0.15 11.20
C TYR A 171 -12.37 1.03 12.17
N PHE A 172 -11.30 1.05 12.97
CA PHE A 172 -10.98 2.15 13.86
C PHE A 172 -9.89 3.02 13.24
N PRO A 173 -10.07 4.36 13.21
CA PRO A 173 -9.03 5.28 12.79
C PRO A 173 -7.74 5.10 13.59
N LEU A 174 -6.61 5.22 12.92
CA LEU A 174 -5.28 5.19 13.53
C LEU A 174 -4.55 6.47 13.18
N TYR A 175 -4.09 7.16 14.21
CA TYR A 175 -3.39 8.45 14.09
C TYR A 175 -1.97 8.36 14.60
N ASN A 176 -1.05 9.07 13.94
CA ASN A 176 0.33 9.19 14.39
C ASN A 176 0.41 10.02 15.69
N TYR A 177 -0.44 11.05 15.78
CA TYR A 177 -0.52 11.98 16.90
C TYR A 177 -1.97 12.22 17.33
N PRO A 178 -2.60 11.29 18.06
CA PRO A 178 -4.02 11.37 18.42
C PRO A 178 -4.40 12.68 19.13
N ASP A 179 -3.49 13.23 19.95
CA ASP A 179 -3.73 14.49 20.70
C ASP A 179 -3.84 15.73 19.80
N SER A 180 -3.42 15.65 18.54
CA SER A 180 -3.52 16.74 17.58
C SER A 180 -4.78 16.72 16.74
N VAL A 181 -5.55 15.64 16.81
CA VAL A 181 -6.74 15.41 15.99
C VAL A 181 -7.92 16.19 16.54
N PHE A 182 -8.65 16.90 15.70
CA PHE A 182 -9.80 17.74 16.05
C PHE A 182 -11.08 17.39 15.27
N LEU A 183 -10.99 16.54 14.24
CA LEU A 183 -12.13 15.97 13.52
C LEU A 183 -12.04 14.46 13.56
N GLU A 184 -13.17 13.79 13.65
CA GLU A 184 -13.24 12.34 13.57
C GLU A 184 -13.50 11.91 12.13
N GLU A 185 -12.52 11.28 11.51
CA GLU A 185 -12.57 10.90 10.09
C GLU A 185 -13.76 10.00 9.75
N GLN A 186 -14.20 9.16 10.70
CA GLN A 186 -15.33 8.27 10.52
C GLN A 186 -16.63 8.98 10.15
N TYR A 187 -16.84 10.21 10.62
CA TYR A 187 -18.04 10.99 10.29
C TYR A 187 -17.98 11.62 8.89
N LEU A 188 -16.83 11.60 8.24
CA LEU A 188 -16.65 12.20 6.92
C LEU A 188 -16.83 11.21 5.77
N TYR A 189 -16.74 9.89 6.04
CA TYR A 189 -16.72 8.88 4.97
C TYR A 189 -17.95 8.88 4.09
N THR A 190 -19.15 8.99 4.66
CA THR A 190 -20.39 8.96 3.90
C THR A 190 -20.39 10.03 2.81
N ASP A 191 -19.99 11.25 3.15
CA ASP A 191 -19.95 12.36 2.20
C ASP A 191 -18.77 12.24 1.21
N LEU A 192 -17.61 11.74 1.66
CA LEU A 192 -16.48 11.48 0.78
C LEU A 192 -16.81 10.43 -0.29
N ILE A 193 -17.52 9.36 0.10
CA ILE A 193 -17.96 8.30 -0.80
C ILE A 193 -18.97 8.86 -1.81
N LYS A 194 -20.00 9.56 -1.34
CA LYS A 194 -21.03 10.17 -2.20
C LYS A 194 -20.47 11.17 -3.21
N ASN A 195 -19.43 11.90 -2.83
CA ASN A 195 -18.77 12.89 -3.67
C ASN A 195 -17.62 12.30 -4.52
N GLY A 196 -17.36 10.99 -4.45
CA GLY A 196 -16.29 10.34 -5.22
C GLY A 196 -14.88 10.75 -4.78
N LEU A 197 -14.71 11.19 -3.54
CA LEU A 197 -13.44 11.68 -2.99
C LEU A 197 -12.69 10.60 -2.19
N PHE A 198 -13.35 9.52 -1.81
CA PHE A 198 -12.78 8.50 -0.92
C PHE A 198 -11.38 8.04 -1.36
N HIS A 199 -11.24 7.60 -2.60
CA HIS A 199 -9.94 7.11 -3.09
C HIS A 199 -8.84 8.18 -3.13
N LYS A 200 -9.21 9.44 -3.34
CA LYS A 200 -8.24 10.55 -3.35
C LYS A 200 -7.76 10.93 -1.96
N MET A 201 -8.55 10.60 -0.93
CA MET A 201 -8.33 10.96 0.46
C MET A 201 -8.08 9.74 1.36
N ALA A 202 -7.92 8.57 0.79
CA ALA A 202 -7.52 7.39 1.54
C ALA A 202 -6.18 7.62 2.26
N ASN A 203 -5.97 6.97 3.40
CA ASN A 203 -4.79 7.24 4.23
C ASN A 203 -3.49 6.76 3.57
N ALA A 204 -3.56 5.65 2.85
CA ALA A 204 -2.41 5.12 2.13
C ALA A 204 -2.84 4.42 0.83
N TYR A 205 -1.87 4.05 0.02
CA TYR A 205 -2.06 3.30 -1.21
C TYR A 205 -1.16 2.07 -1.26
N ILE A 206 -1.71 0.97 -1.79
CA ILE A 206 -0.92 -0.07 -2.44
C ILE A 206 -1.04 0.18 -3.94
N ILE A 207 0.08 0.20 -4.65
CA ILE A 207 0.15 0.45 -6.09
C ILE A 207 0.78 -0.77 -6.75
N GLU A 208 0.04 -1.42 -7.63
CA GLU A 208 0.55 -2.47 -8.49
C GLU A 208 0.80 -1.89 -9.88
N CYS A 209 2.02 -2.04 -10.39
CA CYS A 209 2.31 -1.71 -11.78
C CYS A 209 2.84 -2.95 -12.51
N SER A 210 2.39 -3.13 -13.74
CA SER A 210 2.83 -4.21 -14.63
C SER A 210 3.37 -3.64 -15.94
N LEU A 211 4.22 -4.43 -16.62
CA LEU A 211 4.72 -4.06 -17.94
C LEU A 211 3.81 -4.58 -19.06
N ASP A 212 3.05 -5.63 -18.81
CA ASP A 212 2.17 -6.31 -19.77
C ASP A 212 0.70 -5.88 -19.69
N GLY A 213 0.35 -5.00 -18.76
CA GLY A 213 -1.02 -4.50 -18.55
C GLY A 213 -1.90 -5.43 -17.72
N THR A 214 -1.39 -6.56 -17.23
CA THR A 214 -2.14 -7.44 -16.35
C THR A 214 -2.03 -6.98 -14.89
N HIS A 215 -3.12 -7.10 -14.14
CA HIS A 215 -3.21 -6.73 -12.73
C HIS A 215 -3.95 -7.78 -11.92
N ASP A 216 -3.76 -7.74 -10.61
CA ASP A 216 -4.56 -8.51 -9.69
C ASP A 216 -6.06 -8.13 -9.81
N GLU A 217 -6.93 -9.12 -9.70
CA GLU A 217 -8.37 -8.97 -9.89
C GLU A 217 -9.12 -8.60 -8.62
N THR A 218 -8.43 -8.40 -7.52
CA THR A 218 -9.02 -7.97 -6.25
C THR A 218 -9.66 -6.59 -6.40
N LEU A 219 -10.93 -6.50 -6.02
CA LEU A 219 -11.68 -5.25 -5.94
C LEU A 219 -11.69 -4.69 -4.52
N HIS A 220 -11.80 -5.58 -3.54
CA HIS A 220 -11.88 -5.22 -2.12
C HIS A 220 -11.32 -6.35 -1.28
N ALA A 221 -10.67 -5.99 -0.18
CA ALA A 221 -10.27 -6.91 0.85
C ALA A 221 -10.47 -6.29 2.24
N THR A 222 -10.95 -7.10 3.17
CA THR A 222 -11.02 -6.78 4.59
C THR A 222 -10.08 -7.72 5.34
N VAL A 223 -9.20 -7.16 6.14
CA VAL A 223 -8.30 -7.91 7.02
C VAL A 223 -8.86 -7.85 8.42
N SER A 224 -9.13 -9.02 9.03
CA SER A 224 -9.55 -9.12 10.43
C SER A 224 -8.33 -9.40 11.29
N LEU A 225 -8.05 -8.49 12.21
CA LEU A 225 -6.96 -8.57 13.19
C LEU A 225 -7.46 -8.93 14.60
N ASP A 226 -8.75 -9.14 14.79
CA ASP A 226 -9.40 -9.37 16.09
C ASP A 226 -8.82 -10.56 16.87
N ARG A 227 -8.17 -11.48 16.17
CA ARG A 227 -7.54 -12.68 16.74
C ARG A 227 -6.01 -12.59 16.84
N GLY A 228 -5.47 -11.38 16.68
CA GLY A 228 -4.04 -11.12 16.58
C GLY A 228 -3.48 -11.38 15.17
N HIS A 229 -2.30 -10.84 14.91
CA HIS A 229 -1.65 -10.89 13.59
C HIS A 229 -1.45 -12.32 13.07
N ASP A 230 -1.02 -13.24 13.92
CA ASP A 230 -0.77 -14.64 13.54
C ASP A 230 -2.01 -15.38 13.02
N ASN A 231 -3.20 -14.91 13.39
CA ASN A 231 -4.48 -15.48 13.02
C ASN A 231 -5.28 -14.57 12.08
N ALA A 232 -4.64 -13.59 11.50
CA ALA A 232 -5.29 -12.62 10.61
C ALA A 232 -5.89 -13.31 9.37
N LEU A 233 -7.11 -12.92 9.04
CA LEU A 233 -7.86 -13.43 7.90
C LEU A 233 -8.16 -12.31 6.91
N VAL A 234 -7.97 -12.58 5.64
CA VAL A 234 -8.43 -11.71 4.55
C VAL A 234 -9.71 -12.29 3.98
N THR A 235 -10.76 -11.48 3.95
CA THR A 235 -11.96 -11.75 3.16
C THR A 235 -11.98 -10.74 2.02
N GLY A 236 -11.97 -11.20 0.78
CA GLY A 236 -11.90 -10.32 -0.37
C GLY A 236 -12.96 -10.61 -1.42
N ILE A 237 -13.16 -9.62 -2.27
CA ILE A 237 -13.97 -9.71 -3.49
C ILE A 237 -13.00 -9.55 -4.66
N CYS A 238 -13.02 -10.49 -5.58
CA CYS A 238 -12.32 -10.38 -6.86
C CYS A 238 -13.31 -10.47 -8.02
N GLN A 239 -12.90 -9.98 -9.18
CA GLN A 239 -13.73 -10.03 -10.39
C GLN A 239 -12.91 -10.59 -11.55
N HIS A 240 -13.33 -11.75 -12.06
CA HIS A 240 -12.75 -12.40 -13.22
C HIS A 240 -13.80 -12.50 -14.32
N ASP A 241 -13.49 -12.02 -15.52
CA ASP A 241 -14.41 -12.00 -16.67
C ASP A 241 -15.81 -11.42 -16.36
N GLY A 242 -15.85 -10.38 -15.53
CA GLY A 242 -17.09 -9.73 -15.12
C GLY A 242 -17.86 -10.46 -13.99
N ILE A 243 -17.41 -11.63 -13.56
CA ILE A 243 -18.01 -12.40 -12.48
C ILE A 243 -17.30 -12.07 -11.16
N LYS A 244 -18.08 -11.60 -10.19
CA LYS A 244 -17.58 -11.35 -8.83
C LYS A 244 -17.61 -12.61 -8.00
N SER A 245 -16.53 -12.89 -7.31
CA SER A 245 -16.43 -13.98 -6.34
C SER A 245 -15.85 -13.49 -5.02
N VAL A 246 -16.20 -14.19 -3.94
CA VAL A 246 -15.69 -13.91 -2.60
C VAL A 246 -14.66 -14.98 -2.24
N TYR A 247 -13.53 -14.55 -1.69
CA TYR A 247 -12.54 -15.48 -1.16
C TYR A 247 -12.24 -15.16 0.31
N LYS A 248 -11.77 -16.17 1.04
CA LYS A 248 -11.27 -16.04 2.40
C LYS A 248 -9.95 -16.79 2.52
N LYS A 249 -8.93 -16.10 3.02
CA LYS A 249 -7.58 -16.66 3.16
C LYS A 249 -6.99 -16.24 4.50
N ALA A 250 -6.11 -17.07 5.09
CA ALA A 250 -5.26 -16.61 6.17
C ALA A 250 -4.13 -15.74 5.60
N VAL A 251 -3.76 -14.69 6.33
CA VAL A 251 -2.62 -13.84 5.96
C VAL A 251 -1.33 -14.63 6.08
N TYR A 252 -1.19 -15.38 7.18
CA TYR A 252 -0.02 -16.23 7.44
C TYR A 252 -0.37 -17.71 7.26
N PRO A 253 0.31 -18.43 6.35
CA PRO A 253 -0.01 -19.82 6.00
C PRO A 253 0.07 -20.81 7.17
N GLU A 254 0.92 -20.56 8.16
CA GLU A 254 1.03 -21.45 9.32
C GLU A 254 -0.17 -21.39 10.28
N GLY A 255 -0.91 -20.28 10.28
CA GLY A 255 -2.21 -20.17 10.95
C GLY A 255 -3.30 -21.04 10.30
N ILE A 256 -3.13 -21.43 9.03
CA ILE A 256 -4.14 -22.18 8.23
C ILE A 256 -4.37 -23.59 8.79
N LYS A 257 -3.37 -24.26 9.35
CA LYS A 257 -3.52 -25.64 9.86
C LYS A 257 -4.61 -25.80 10.93
N LYS A 258 -5.01 -24.68 11.57
CA LYS A 258 -6.15 -24.66 12.51
C LYS A 258 -7.48 -24.26 11.86
N LEU A 259 -7.47 -23.74 10.62
CA LEU A 259 -8.66 -23.25 9.94
C LEU A 259 -9.21 -24.24 8.91
N ASP A 260 -8.43 -25.23 8.46
CA ASP A 260 -8.93 -26.34 7.62
C ASP A 260 -10.06 -27.10 8.30
N THR A 261 -10.07 -27.15 9.64
CA THR A 261 -11.19 -27.69 10.42
C THR A 261 -12.44 -26.81 10.40
N MET A 262 -12.38 -25.57 9.94
CA MET A 262 -13.54 -24.68 9.78
C MET A 262 -14.10 -24.66 8.34
N GLN A 263 -13.35 -25.07 7.32
CA GLN A 263 -13.86 -25.19 5.96
C GLN A 263 -14.90 -26.31 5.80
N ASP A 264 -14.77 -27.38 6.60
CA ASP A 264 -15.78 -28.47 6.64
C ASP A 264 -17.16 -28.01 7.20
N ASN A 265 -17.25 -26.81 7.78
CA ASN A 265 -18.51 -26.26 8.29
C ASN A 265 -19.21 -25.29 7.31
N GLN A 266 -18.70 -25.06 6.11
CA GLN A 266 -19.38 -24.20 5.11
C GLN A 266 -20.67 -24.83 4.56
N ASP A 267 -20.86 -26.14 4.67
CA ASP A 267 -22.08 -26.81 4.28
C ASP A 267 -23.26 -26.63 5.25
N ASN A 268 -23.01 -26.08 6.44
CA ASN A 268 -24.02 -25.82 7.47
C ASN A 268 -24.56 -24.38 7.51
N LEU A 269 -24.18 -23.53 6.57
CA LEU A 269 -24.66 -22.15 6.42
C LEU A 269 -25.48 -21.96 5.13
N ARG A 270 -26.31 -22.94 4.80
CA ARG A 270 -27.40 -22.82 3.82
C ARG A 270 -28.73 -22.72 4.52
#